data_c7f3276970b54571ba4606e44e00641d
#
_entry.id   c7f3276970b54571ba4606e44e00641d
#
_cell.length_a   1.000
_cell.length_b   1.000
_cell.length_c   1.000
_cell.angle_alpha   90.00
_cell.angle_beta   90.00
_cell.angle_gamma   90.00
#
_symmetry.space_group_name_H-M   'P 1'
#
loop_
_entity.id
_entity.type
_entity.pdbx_description
1 polymer ?
#
loop_
_entity_poly.entity_id
_entity_poly.type
_entity_poly.pdbx_seq_one_letter_code
_entity_poly.pdbx_strand_id
1 'polypeptide(L)'
;MHKKSKGQSFLQGAFIMMAASLVVKVIGAFFQIPLQNLIGGEKSPAFGMFSAAYRIYTAMLVISTVGLPAALSKMVAEATARGREHEVRRIVRVAAGIFVPVGALCSLALFFGAGTFAAWIKSEDSRLAVMAIAPSVLMVAILSVFRGYYQGRSNMVPTAVSQVIEAAGKLFIGLGLACWAVGRGFDDPVVAALTVLGVTIGEVVAAAYMLVQAALSRGETRVRALDPAVRPTLTLAKTLLSLSI
;
A
#
# COMPACT_ATOMS: atom_id res chain seq x y z
N MET A 1 23.44 22.76 21.31
CA MET A 1 22.92 21.51 21.92
C MET A 1 22.30 20.66 20.83
N HIS A 2 23.03 19.66 20.31
CA HIS A 2 22.50 18.74 19.29
C HIS A 2 21.57 17.73 19.96
N LYS A 3 20.28 17.88 19.73
CA LYS A 3 19.28 16.87 20.10
C LYS A 3 19.50 15.65 19.19
N LYS A 4 20.30 14.66 19.66
CA LYS A 4 20.37 13.34 19.01
C LYS A 4 18.95 12.81 18.96
N SER A 5 18.38 12.71 17.77
CA SER A 5 17.18 11.92 17.52
C SER A 5 17.48 10.51 18.02
N LYS A 6 16.92 10.13 19.16
CA LYS A 6 16.96 8.75 19.65
C LYS A 6 16.19 7.94 18.64
N GLY A 7 16.90 7.16 17.79
CA GLY A 7 16.26 6.15 16.95
C GLY A 7 15.34 5.31 17.83
N GLN A 8 14.16 4.97 17.32
CA GLN A 8 13.25 4.07 18.03
C GLN A 8 14.00 2.78 18.38
N SER A 9 13.85 2.32 19.62
CA SER A 9 14.30 0.97 19.98
C SER A 9 13.57 -0.03 19.08
N PHE A 10 14.25 -1.08 18.65
CA PHE A 10 13.65 -2.16 17.84
C PHE A 10 12.33 -2.68 18.47
N LEU A 11 12.32 -2.86 19.79
CA LEU A 11 11.13 -3.29 20.53
C LEU A 11 9.97 -2.27 20.45
N GLN A 12 10.27 -0.97 20.53
CA GLN A 12 9.26 0.07 20.37
C GLN A 12 8.67 0.07 18.95
N GLY A 13 9.53 -0.09 17.94
CA GLY A 13 9.07 -0.20 16.55
C GLY A 13 8.18 -1.42 16.31
N ALA A 14 8.56 -2.59 16.83
CA ALA A 14 7.77 -3.81 16.76
C ALA A 14 6.41 -3.64 17.46
N PHE A 15 6.38 -3.04 18.65
CA PHE A 15 5.14 -2.77 19.37
C PHE A 15 4.20 -1.82 18.61
N ILE A 16 4.73 -0.74 18.01
CA ILE A 16 3.95 0.20 17.20
C ILE A 16 3.31 -0.54 16.00
N MET A 17 4.06 -1.40 15.31
CA MET A 17 3.55 -2.16 14.18
C MET A 17 2.48 -3.17 14.60
N MET A 18 2.66 -3.85 15.74
CA MET A 18 1.65 -4.76 16.28
C MET A 18 0.36 -4.01 16.66
N ALA A 19 0.49 -2.89 17.36
CA ALA A 19 -0.67 -2.05 17.72
C ALA A 19 -1.41 -1.54 16.49
N ALA A 20 -0.69 -1.04 15.48
CA ALA A 20 -1.28 -0.61 14.22
C ALA A 20 -2.00 -1.76 13.50
N SER A 21 -1.39 -2.95 13.43
CA SER A 21 -1.99 -4.13 12.82
C SER A 21 -3.29 -4.55 13.55
N LEU A 22 -3.32 -4.46 14.87
CA LEU A 22 -4.53 -4.72 15.64
C LEU A 22 -5.63 -3.72 15.32
N VAL A 23 -5.31 -2.43 15.32
CA VAL A 23 -6.24 -1.35 14.95
C VAL A 23 -6.80 -1.57 13.53
N VAL A 24 -5.94 -1.88 12.56
CA VAL A 24 -6.35 -2.17 11.17
C VAL A 24 -7.30 -3.36 11.09
N LYS A 25 -7.05 -4.43 11.86
CA LYS A 25 -7.97 -5.60 11.92
C LYS A 25 -9.32 -5.24 12.53
N VAL A 26 -9.33 -4.45 13.59
CA VAL A 26 -10.56 -3.96 14.22
C VAL A 26 -11.35 -3.09 13.24
N ILE A 27 -10.69 -2.14 12.58
CA ILE A 27 -11.31 -1.30 11.53
C ILE A 27 -11.86 -2.19 10.40
N GLY A 28 -11.12 -3.23 9.99
CA GLY A 28 -11.55 -4.19 8.97
C GLY A 28 -12.84 -4.92 9.34
N ALA A 29 -12.98 -5.34 10.59
CA ALA A 29 -14.21 -5.96 11.10
C ALA A 29 -15.37 -4.97 11.12
N PHE A 30 -15.13 -3.73 11.59
CA PHE A 30 -16.12 -2.64 11.55
C PHE A 30 -16.52 -2.21 10.14
N PHE A 31 -15.70 -2.48 9.14
CA PHE A 31 -16.07 -2.29 7.74
C PHE A 31 -16.92 -3.46 7.22
N GLN A 32 -16.47 -4.69 7.45
CA GLN A 32 -17.05 -5.86 6.80
C GLN A 32 -18.46 -6.20 7.31
N ILE A 33 -18.69 -6.12 8.64
CA ILE A 33 -19.98 -6.44 9.24
C ILE A 33 -21.10 -5.48 8.79
N PRO A 34 -20.94 -4.15 8.89
CA PRO A 34 -21.96 -3.23 8.40
C PRO A 34 -22.14 -3.30 6.88
N LEU A 35 -21.05 -3.52 6.12
CA LEU A 35 -21.15 -3.65 4.67
C LEU A 35 -22.02 -4.84 4.28
N GLN A 36 -21.80 -6.01 4.86
CA GLN A 36 -22.62 -7.20 4.59
C GLN A 36 -24.10 -6.93 4.86
N ASN A 37 -24.43 -6.32 5.99
CA ASN A 37 -25.82 -6.00 6.33
C ASN A 37 -26.45 -4.98 5.39
N LEU A 38 -25.65 -3.99 4.94
CA LEU A 38 -26.12 -2.91 4.08
C LEU A 38 -26.47 -3.37 2.67
N ILE A 39 -25.63 -4.24 2.09
CA ILE A 39 -25.74 -4.64 0.67
C ILE A 39 -26.49 -5.98 0.50
N GLY A 40 -27.31 -6.38 1.47
CA GLY A 40 -28.20 -7.53 1.36
C GLY A 40 -27.64 -8.87 1.85
N GLY A 41 -26.55 -8.82 2.63
CA GLY A 41 -25.96 -10.01 3.25
C GLY A 41 -24.88 -10.68 2.40
N GLU A 42 -24.30 -11.75 2.95
CA GLU A 42 -23.16 -12.46 2.35
C GLU A 42 -23.50 -13.11 0.99
N LYS A 43 -24.77 -13.43 0.76
CA LYS A 43 -25.27 -14.05 -0.48
C LYS A 43 -25.72 -13.04 -1.54
N SER A 44 -25.64 -11.73 -1.26
CA SER A 44 -26.07 -10.71 -2.23
C SER A 44 -25.11 -10.64 -3.42
N PRO A 45 -25.61 -10.35 -4.64
CA PRO A 45 -24.76 -10.18 -5.81
C PRO A 45 -23.73 -9.08 -5.61
N ALA A 46 -24.12 -7.93 -5.03
CA ALA A 46 -23.21 -6.79 -4.77
C ALA A 46 -22.04 -7.19 -3.86
N PHE A 47 -22.27 -7.97 -2.80
CA PHE A 47 -21.21 -8.46 -1.92
C PHE A 47 -20.31 -9.47 -2.65
N GLY A 48 -20.89 -10.33 -3.47
CA GLY A 48 -20.15 -11.26 -4.34
C GLY A 48 -19.18 -10.53 -5.26
N MET A 49 -19.65 -9.50 -5.97
CA MET A 49 -18.86 -8.67 -6.89
C MET A 49 -17.76 -7.89 -6.17
N PHE A 50 -18.08 -7.27 -5.02
CA PHE A 50 -17.09 -6.62 -4.16
C PHE A 50 -16.00 -7.60 -3.75
N SER A 51 -16.38 -8.76 -3.22
CA SER A 51 -15.45 -9.79 -2.73
C SER A 51 -14.58 -10.34 -3.86
N ALA A 52 -15.15 -10.52 -5.05
CA ALA A 52 -14.44 -10.99 -6.24
C ALA A 52 -13.33 -10.00 -6.65
N ALA A 53 -13.65 -8.72 -6.79
CA ALA A 53 -12.68 -7.67 -7.09
C ALA A 53 -11.60 -7.57 -6.01
N TYR A 54 -12.00 -7.65 -4.74
CA TYR A 54 -11.08 -7.58 -3.60
C TYR A 54 -10.12 -8.78 -3.53
N ARG A 55 -10.54 -9.98 -3.94
CA ARG A 55 -9.66 -11.15 -4.05
C ARG A 55 -8.59 -10.97 -5.13
N ILE A 56 -8.96 -10.45 -6.31
CA ILE A 56 -8.00 -10.16 -7.38
C ILE A 56 -6.97 -9.15 -6.88
N TYR A 57 -7.43 -8.06 -6.26
CA TYR A 57 -6.57 -7.05 -5.67
C TYR A 57 -5.62 -7.66 -4.63
N THR A 58 -6.13 -8.48 -3.70
CA THR A 58 -5.30 -9.11 -2.65
C THR A 58 -4.25 -10.03 -3.26
N ALA A 59 -4.59 -10.81 -4.30
CA ALA A 59 -3.62 -11.65 -5.00
C ALA A 59 -2.51 -10.80 -5.67
N MET A 60 -2.88 -9.72 -6.36
CA MET A 60 -1.91 -8.80 -6.97
C MET A 60 -1.06 -8.10 -5.90
N LEU A 61 -1.67 -7.73 -4.77
CA LEU A 61 -0.99 -7.12 -3.63
C LEU A 61 0.06 -8.06 -3.04
N VAL A 62 -0.26 -9.33 -2.83
CA VAL A 62 0.69 -10.32 -2.31
C VAL A 62 1.89 -10.45 -3.26
N ILE A 63 1.66 -10.60 -4.56
CA ILE A 63 2.73 -10.71 -5.55
C ILE A 63 3.60 -9.44 -5.56
N SER A 64 2.98 -8.26 -5.44
CA SER A 64 3.69 -6.97 -5.58
C SER A 64 4.41 -6.51 -4.30
N THR A 65 4.02 -6.99 -3.11
CA THR A 65 4.42 -6.33 -1.86
C THR A 65 5.03 -7.22 -0.78
N VAL A 66 4.89 -8.55 -0.85
CA VAL A 66 5.33 -9.42 0.25
C VAL A 66 6.84 -9.37 0.47
N GLY A 67 7.64 -9.38 -0.58
CA GLY A 67 9.10 -9.36 -0.47
C GLY A 67 9.71 -7.95 -0.45
N LEU A 68 9.10 -6.98 -1.14
CA LEU A 68 9.70 -5.69 -1.42
C LEU A 68 9.99 -4.83 -0.17
N PRO A 69 9.04 -4.57 0.74
CA PRO A 69 9.35 -3.75 1.91
C PRO A 69 10.43 -4.37 2.79
N ALA A 70 10.44 -5.70 2.93
CA ALA A 70 11.43 -6.43 3.73
C ALA A 70 12.83 -6.33 3.10
N ALA A 71 12.95 -6.59 1.79
CA ALA A 71 14.21 -6.49 1.07
C ALA A 71 14.75 -5.05 1.10
N LEU A 72 13.89 -4.08 0.82
CA LEU A 72 14.26 -2.67 0.83
C LEU A 72 14.66 -2.20 2.23
N SER A 73 13.92 -2.58 3.27
CA SER A 73 14.23 -2.21 4.65
C SER A 73 15.58 -2.76 5.10
N LYS A 74 15.92 -4.00 4.73
CA LYS A 74 17.23 -4.61 5.01
C LYS A 74 18.37 -3.83 4.37
N MET A 75 18.26 -3.50 3.08
CA MET A 75 19.29 -2.74 2.37
C MET A 75 19.43 -1.31 2.90
N VAL A 76 18.31 -0.65 3.20
CA VAL A 76 18.31 0.70 3.80
C VAL A 76 18.92 0.66 5.20
N ALA A 77 18.59 -0.34 6.04
CA ALA A 77 19.15 -0.49 7.37
C ALA A 77 20.67 -0.69 7.33
N GLU A 78 21.17 -1.55 6.40
CA GLU A 78 22.61 -1.77 6.21
C GLU A 78 23.33 -0.48 5.80
N ALA A 79 22.80 0.27 4.83
CA ALA A 79 23.40 1.52 4.38
C ALA A 79 23.33 2.60 5.47
N THR A 80 22.24 2.66 6.24
CA THR A 80 22.06 3.58 7.37
C THR A 80 23.03 3.29 8.50
N ALA A 81 23.22 2.01 8.87
CA ALA A 81 24.17 1.60 9.90
C ALA A 81 25.61 1.98 9.55
N ARG A 82 25.95 1.99 8.26
CA ARG A 82 27.26 2.42 7.74
C ARG A 82 27.38 3.94 7.54
N GLY A 83 26.33 4.74 7.84
CA GLY A 83 26.31 6.18 7.64
C GLY A 83 26.25 6.63 6.17
N ARG A 84 25.90 5.75 5.23
CA ARG A 84 25.92 5.99 3.78
C ARG A 84 24.60 6.55 3.27
N GLU A 85 24.28 7.79 3.59
CA GLU A 85 23.02 8.44 3.20
C GLU A 85 22.81 8.55 1.67
N HIS A 86 23.88 8.70 0.89
CA HIS A 86 23.80 8.69 -0.58
C HIS A 86 23.38 7.31 -1.12
N GLU A 87 23.88 6.23 -0.51
CA GLU A 87 23.52 4.86 -0.88
C GLU A 87 22.04 4.60 -0.55
N VAL A 88 21.56 5.06 0.62
CA VAL A 88 20.13 4.98 0.98
C VAL A 88 19.25 5.62 -0.08
N ARG A 89 19.55 6.87 -0.49
CA ARG A 89 18.75 7.56 -1.52
C ARG A 89 18.80 6.85 -2.87
N ARG A 90 19.93 6.23 -3.20
CA ARG A 90 20.08 5.49 -4.44
C ARG A 90 19.28 4.18 -4.39
N ILE A 91 19.34 3.44 -3.29
CA ILE A 91 18.54 2.22 -3.06
C ILE A 91 17.06 2.51 -3.26
N VAL A 92 16.55 3.57 -2.61
CA VAL A 92 15.13 3.96 -2.71
C VAL A 92 14.76 4.38 -4.14
N ARG A 93 15.63 5.12 -4.85
CA ARG A 93 15.37 5.50 -6.25
C ARG A 93 15.35 4.29 -7.18
N VAL A 94 16.27 3.35 -7.00
CA VAL A 94 16.30 2.10 -7.78
C VAL A 94 15.05 1.27 -7.51
N ALA A 95 14.68 1.12 -6.24
CA ALA A 95 13.46 0.42 -5.86
C ALA A 95 12.22 1.08 -6.49
N ALA A 96 12.07 2.39 -6.35
CA ALA A 96 10.97 3.13 -6.97
C ALA A 96 10.97 2.98 -8.51
N GLY A 97 12.15 3.07 -9.14
CA GLY A 97 12.31 2.93 -10.60
C GLY A 97 11.98 1.54 -11.15
N ILE A 98 11.96 0.50 -10.31
CA ILE A 98 11.57 -0.85 -10.70
C ILE A 98 10.09 -1.10 -10.34
N PHE A 99 9.71 -0.88 -9.09
CA PHE A 99 8.42 -1.32 -8.57
C PHE A 99 7.26 -0.40 -8.92
N VAL A 100 7.49 0.91 -9.05
CA VAL A 100 6.41 1.83 -9.48
C VAL A 100 6.00 1.60 -10.93
N PRO A 101 6.91 1.45 -11.91
CA PRO A 101 6.53 1.06 -13.27
C PRO A 101 5.86 -0.31 -13.35
N VAL A 102 6.33 -1.32 -12.59
CA VAL A 102 5.68 -2.63 -12.53
C VAL A 102 4.28 -2.51 -11.95
N GLY A 103 4.11 -1.78 -10.84
CA GLY A 103 2.80 -1.50 -10.26
C GLY A 103 1.87 -0.76 -11.24
N ALA A 104 2.41 0.20 -12.00
CA ALA A 104 1.65 0.90 -13.04
C ALA A 104 1.21 -0.03 -14.17
N LEU A 105 2.11 -0.89 -14.67
CA LEU A 105 1.76 -1.88 -15.69
C LEU A 105 0.70 -2.86 -15.20
N CYS A 106 0.84 -3.39 -13.97
CA CYS A 106 -0.17 -4.27 -13.37
C CYS A 106 -1.51 -3.55 -13.18
N SER A 107 -1.49 -2.30 -12.72
CA SER A 107 -2.69 -1.46 -12.58
C SER A 107 -3.39 -1.25 -13.92
N LEU A 108 -2.65 -0.87 -14.96
CA LEU A 108 -3.17 -0.70 -16.32
C LEU A 108 -3.70 -2.01 -16.90
N ALA A 109 -2.96 -3.11 -16.74
CA ALA A 109 -3.39 -4.44 -17.18
C ALA A 109 -4.70 -4.85 -16.50
N LEU A 110 -4.83 -4.60 -15.20
CA LEU A 110 -6.06 -4.89 -14.46
C LEU A 110 -7.22 -3.98 -14.89
N PHE A 111 -6.95 -2.69 -15.14
CA PHE A 111 -7.96 -1.73 -15.55
C PHE A 111 -8.52 -2.05 -16.95
N PHE A 112 -7.65 -2.20 -17.94
CA PHE A 112 -8.05 -2.51 -19.31
C PHE A 112 -8.50 -3.96 -19.49
N GLY A 113 -7.91 -4.89 -18.73
CA GLY A 113 -8.25 -6.31 -18.71
C GLY A 113 -9.40 -6.67 -17.77
N ALA A 114 -10.09 -5.70 -17.16
CA ALA A 114 -11.09 -5.96 -16.13
C ALA A 114 -12.20 -6.92 -16.57
N GLY A 115 -12.64 -6.85 -17.83
CA GLY A 115 -13.62 -7.79 -18.37
C GLY A 115 -13.09 -9.23 -18.43
N THR A 116 -11.86 -9.43 -18.88
CA THR A 116 -11.20 -10.75 -18.92
C THR A 116 -11.02 -11.33 -17.51
N PHE A 117 -10.57 -10.52 -16.58
CA PHE A 117 -10.43 -10.92 -15.17
C PHE A 117 -11.78 -11.27 -14.54
N ALA A 118 -12.82 -10.47 -14.81
CA ALA A 118 -14.17 -10.74 -14.34
C ALA A 118 -14.73 -12.06 -14.91
N ALA A 119 -14.48 -12.34 -16.19
CA ALA A 119 -14.87 -13.60 -16.81
C ALA A 119 -14.11 -14.81 -16.20
N TRP A 120 -12.80 -14.69 -15.94
CA TRP A 120 -12.02 -15.75 -15.28
C TRP A 120 -12.54 -16.13 -13.90
N ILE A 121 -13.02 -15.18 -13.14
CA ILE A 121 -13.62 -15.43 -11.82
C ILE A 121 -15.12 -15.78 -11.90
N LYS A 122 -15.65 -15.97 -13.11
CA LYS A 122 -17.07 -16.28 -13.38
C LYS A 122 -18.04 -15.28 -12.75
N SER A 123 -17.69 -14.01 -12.79
CA SER A 123 -18.47 -12.89 -12.24
C SER A 123 -18.34 -11.68 -13.16
N GLU A 124 -18.95 -11.76 -14.35
CA GLU A 124 -18.83 -10.74 -15.39
C GLU A 124 -19.30 -9.36 -14.92
N ASP A 125 -20.31 -9.31 -14.06
CA ASP A 125 -20.85 -8.09 -13.45
C ASP A 125 -19.84 -7.41 -12.51
N SER A 126 -18.78 -8.11 -12.08
CA SER A 126 -17.70 -7.53 -11.26
C SER A 126 -16.75 -6.61 -12.03
N ARG A 127 -16.92 -6.46 -13.34
CA ARG A 127 -16.03 -5.65 -14.18
C ARG A 127 -15.82 -4.24 -13.64
N LEU A 128 -16.90 -3.55 -13.26
CA LEU A 128 -16.82 -2.19 -12.72
C LEU A 128 -16.04 -2.14 -11.40
N ALA A 129 -16.25 -3.12 -10.52
CA ALA A 129 -15.53 -3.21 -9.25
C ALA A 129 -14.03 -3.51 -9.47
N VAL A 130 -13.68 -4.35 -10.46
CA VAL A 130 -12.29 -4.61 -10.86
C VAL A 130 -11.62 -3.36 -11.43
N MET A 131 -12.32 -2.59 -12.25
CA MET A 131 -11.83 -1.29 -12.75
C MET A 131 -11.61 -0.29 -11.62
N ALA A 132 -12.52 -0.23 -10.66
CA ALA A 132 -12.44 0.69 -9.51
C ALA A 132 -11.26 0.38 -8.59
N ILE A 133 -10.87 -0.90 -8.45
CA ILE A 133 -9.75 -1.30 -7.59
C ILE A 133 -8.40 -1.28 -8.32
N ALA A 134 -8.36 -1.27 -9.64
CA ALA A 134 -7.13 -1.35 -10.40
C ALA A 134 -6.08 -0.27 -10.03
N PRO A 135 -6.43 1.02 -9.82
CA PRO A 135 -5.46 2.04 -9.41
C PRO A 135 -4.82 1.78 -8.04
N SER A 136 -5.48 1.01 -7.16
CA SER A 136 -4.94 0.61 -5.86
C SER A 136 -3.60 -0.13 -5.99
N VAL A 137 -3.44 -0.97 -7.01
CA VAL A 137 -2.21 -1.74 -7.24
C VAL A 137 -1.00 -0.83 -7.39
N LEU A 138 -1.14 0.28 -8.13
CA LEU A 138 -0.09 1.29 -8.26
C LEU A 138 0.19 1.99 -6.91
N MET A 139 -0.88 2.37 -6.19
CA MET A 139 -0.73 3.06 -4.89
C MET A 139 -0.01 2.18 -3.88
N VAL A 140 -0.34 0.89 -3.84
CA VAL A 140 0.34 -0.08 -2.98
C VAL A 140 1.81 -0.25 -3.33
N ALA A 141 2.18 -0.26 -4.62
CA ALA A 141 3.58 -0.31 -5.02
C ALA A 141 4.36 0.92 -4.52
N ILE A 142 3.76 2.12 -4.62
CA ILE A 142 4.33 3.36 -4.09
C ILE A 142 4.47 3.27 -2.55
N LEU A 143 3.40 2.89 -1.86
CA LEU A 143 3.40 2.72 -0.40
C LEU A 143 4.48 1.75 0.08
N SER A 144 4.67 0.63 -0.63
CA SER A 144 5.66 -0.40 -0.30
C SER A 144 7.08 0.14 -0.31
N VAL A 145 7.43 0.99 -1.27
CA VAL A 145 8.75 1.66 -1.34
C VAL A 145 8.95 2.57 -0.12
N PHE A 146 7.98 3.40 0.22
CA PHE A 146 8.10 4.30 1.37
C PHE A 146 8.10 3.54 2.69
N ARG A 147 7.25 2.52 2.84
CA ARG A 147 7.23 1.66 4.03
C ARG A 147 8.57 0.98 4.25
N GLY A 148 9.16 0.39 3.20
CA GLY A 148 10.49 -0.20 3.27
C GLY A 148 11.59 0.80 3.65
N TYR A 149 11.54 2.02 3.13
CA TYR A 149 12.46 3.09 3.50
C TYR A 149 12.37 3.45 5.00
N TYR A 150 11.17 3.72 5.50
CA TYR A 150 10.99 4.12 6.91
C TYR A 150 11.30 2.98 7.88
N GLN A 151 10.91 1.75 7.55
CA GLN A 151 11.25 0.56 8.34
C GLN A 151 12.77 0.36 8.40
N GLY A 152 13.47 0.50 7.27
CA GLY A 152 14.92 0.39 7.22
C GLY A 152 15.65 1.48 8.03
N ARG A 153 15.01 2.63 8.26
CA ARG A 153 15.52 3.67 9.14
C ARG A 153 15.11 3.50 10.62
N SER A 154 14.54 2.36 10.96
CA SER A 154 14.00 2.09 12.30
C SER A 154 12.95 3.12 12.77
N ASN A 155 12.22 3.73 11.80
CA ASN A 155 11.10 4.63 12.08
C ASN A 155 9.80 3.99 11.61
N MET A 156 9.12 3.28 12.50
CA MET A 156 7.91 2.52 12.19
C MET A 156 6.64 3.38 12.18
N VAL A 157 6.68 4.59 12.75
CA VAL A 157 5.49 5.45 12.89
C VAL A 157 4.84 5.80 11.56
N PRO A 158 5.57 6.30 10.52
CA PRO A 158 4.93 6.63 9.26
C PRO A 158 4.28 5.41 8.61
N THR A 159 4.90 4.23 8.71
CA THR A 159 4.34 2.98 8.19
C THR A 159 3.04 2.62 8.92
N ALA A 160 3.03 2.65 10.25
CA ALA A 160 1.87 2.36 11.07
C ALA A 160 0.71 3.31 10.77
N VAL A 161 0.99 4.62 10.72
CA VAL A 161 -0.02 5.65 10.41
C VAL A 161 -0.59 5.46 9.00
N SER A 162 0.25 5.17 8.00
CA SER A 162 -0.25 4.93 6.63
C SER A 162 -1.20 3.73 6.54
N GLN A 163 -0.97 2.67 7.31
CA GLN A 163 -1.87 1.51 7.35
C GLN A 163 -3.21 1.84 8.01
N VAL A 164 -3.19 2.66 9.06
CA VAL A 164 -4.42 3.12 9.72
C VAL A 164 -5.21 4.06 8.80
N ILE A 165 -4.55 4.97 8.08
CA ILE A 165 -5.20 5.86 7.09
C ILE A 165 -5.87 5.04 5.98
N GLU A 166 -5.19 4.04 5.43
CA GLU A 166 -5.73 3.13 4.41
C GLU A 166 -6.98 2.42 4.93
N ALA A 167 -6.91 1.83 6.14
CA ALA A 167 -8.04 1.14 6.75
C ALA A 167 -9.20 2.09 7.06
N ALA A 168 -8.91 3.29 7.57
CA ALA A 168 -9.92 4.32 7.84
C ALA A 168 -10.58 4.82 6.54
N GLY A 169 -9.82 5.03 5.47
CA GLY A 169 -10.36 5.36 4.15
C GLY A 169 -11.33 4.30 3.64
N LYS A 170 -10.94 3.03 3.73
CA LYS A 170 -11.82 1.91 3.41
C LYS A 170 -13.11 1.92 4.24
N LEU A 171 -13.00 2.12 5.56
CA LEU A 171 -14.16 2.16 6.44
C LEU A 171 -15.08 3.35 6.15
N PHE A 172 -14.56 4.57 6.22
CA PHE A 172 -15.41 5.75 6.14
C PHE A 172 -15.86 6.07 4.71
N ILE A 173 -14.94 6.00 3.75
CA ILE A 173 -15.26 6.35 2.35
C ILE A 173 -15.95 5.17 1.68
N GLY A 174 -15.42 3.94 1.84
CA GLY A 174 -16.00 2.75 1.21
C GLY A 174 -17.41 2.45 1.71
N LEU A 175 -17.62 2.46 3.04
CA LEU A 175 -18.95 2.26 3.62
C LEU A 175 -19.86 3.44 3.33
N GLY A 176 -19.36 4.68 3.37
CA GLY A 176 -20.13 5.88 3.05
C GLY A 176 -20.64 5.86 1.60
N LEU A 177 -19.78 5.50 0.64
CA LEU A 177 -20.18 5.36 -0.76
C LEU A 177 -21.15 4.19 -0.97
N ALA A 178 -20.98 3.08 -0.25
CA ALA A 178 -21.92 1.98 -0.28
C ALA A 178 -23.32 2.39 0.24
N CYS A 179 -23.36 3.07 1.40
CA CYS A 179 -24.62 3.61 1.96
C CYS A 179 -25.30 4.56 0.99
N TRP A 180 -24.54 5.47 0.40
CA TRP A 180 -25.06 6.44 -0.56
C TRP A 180 -25.61 5.75 -1.82
N ALA A 181 -24.89 4.75 -2.35
CA ALA A 181 -25.29 4.03 -3.54
C ALA A 181 -26.58 3.21 -3.34
N VAL A 182 -26.65 2.49 -2.21
CA VAL A 182 -27.86 1.72 -1.83
C VAL A 182 -29.04 2.66 -1.59
N GLY A 183 -28.83 3.79 -0.90
CA GLY A 183 -29.88 4.78 -0.64
C GLY A 183 -30.42 5.47 -1.90
N ARG A 184 -29.63 5.46 -3.01
CA ARG A 184 -30.06 5.96 -4.32
C ARG A 184 -30.66 4.89 -5.22
N GLY A 185 -30.67 3.63 -4.81
CA GLY A 185 -31.19 2.50 -5.59
C GLY A 185 -30.35 2.16 -6.81
N PHE A 186 -29.00 2.36 -6.74
CA PHE A 186 -28.11 1.93 -7.81
C PHE A 186 -28.06 0.40 -7.90
N ASP A 187 -27.79 -0.10 -9.10
CA ASP A 187 -27.63 -1.53 -9.38
C ASP A 187 -26.42 -2.12 -8.63
N ASP A 188 -26.48 -3.41 -8.33
CA ASP A 188 -25.46 -4.15 -7.60
C ASP A 188 -24.01 -3.95 -8.12
N PRO A 189 -23.73 -3.95 -9.46
CA PRO A 189 -22.38 -3.70 -9.97
C PRO A 189 -21.85 -2.30 -9.62
N VAL A 190 -22.71 -1.30 -9.61
CA VAL A 190 -22.34 0.08 -9.26
C VAL A 190 -22.11 0.21 -7.77
N VAL A 191 -22.96 -0.40 -6.93
CA VAL A 191 -22.77 -0.45 -5.47
C VAL A 191 -21.43 -1.11 -5.14
N ALA A 192 -21.12 -2.25 -5.74
CA ALA A 192 -19.85 -2.95 -5.54
C ALA A 192 -18.64 -2.07 -5.97
N ALA A 193 -18.73 -1.42 -7.13
CA ALA A 193 -17.66 -0.57 -7.65
C ALA A 193 -17.41 0.66 -6.75
N LEU A 194 -18.45 1.33 -6.29
CA LEU A 194 -18.35 2.49 -5.38
C LEU A 194 -17.79 2.08 -4.01
N THR A 195 -18.19 0.92 -3.50
CA THR A 195 -17.63 0.38 -2.25
C THR A 195 -16.13 0.15 -2.37
N VAL A 196 -15.70 -0.47 -3.48
CA VAL A 196 -14.28 -0.76 -3.77
C VAL A 196 -13.49 0.55 -4.00
N LEU A 197 -14.11 1.55 -4.63
CA LEU A 197 -13.47 2.85 -4.86
C LEU A 197 -13.02 3.51 -3.54
N GLY A 198 -13.74 3.26 -2.43
CA GLY A 198 -13.32 3.71 -1.11
C GLY A 198 -11.98 3.13 -0.66
N VAL A 199 -11.66 1.89 -1.05
CA VAL A 199 -10.35 1.28 -0.81
C VAL A 199 -9.27 2.05 -1.59
N THR A 200 -9.51 2.28 -2.87
CA THR A 200 -8.59 3.02 -3.75
C THR A 200 -8.32 4.43 -3.22
N ILE A 201 -9.36 5.15 -2.81
CA ILE A 201 -9.20 6.49 -2.23
C ILE A 201 -8.41 6.44 -0.92
N GLY A 202 -8.68 5.46 -0.05
CA GLY A 202 -7.92 5.26 1.19
C GLY A 202 -6.43 5.10 0.94
N GLU A 203 -6.06 4.32 -0.08
CA GLU A 203 -4.65 4.13 -0.46
C GLU A 203 -4.02 5.38 -1.09
N VAL A 204 -4.76 6.12 -1.90
CA VAL A 204 -4.30 7.40 -2.44
C VAL A 204 -3.99 8.39 -1.31
N VAL A 205 -4.86 8.48 -0.30
CA VAL A 205 -4.64 9.34 0.88
C VAL A 205 -3.43 8.87 1.69
N ALA A 206 -3.27 7.55 1.88
CA ALA A 206 -2.12 6.98 2.56
C ALA A 206 -0.81 7.24 1.79
N ALA A 207 -0.84 7.13 0.46
CA ALA A 207 0.31 7.44 -0.40
C ALA A 207 0.66 8.93 -0.34
N ALA A 208 -0.33 9.81 -0.40
CA ALA A 208 -0.14 11.26 -0.24
C ALA A 208 0.48 11.59 1.13
N TYR A 209 -0.01 11.00 2.21
CA TYR A 209 0.59 11.12 3.55
C TYR A 209 2.08 10.73 3.54
N MET A 210 2.42 9.59 2.94
CA MET A 210 3.81 9.12 2.86
C MET A 210 4.70 10.06 2.03
N LEU A 211 4.18 10.61 0.93
CA LEU A 211 4.88 11.59 0.10
C LEU A 211 5.16 12.88 0.87
N VAL A 212 4.18 13.38 1.62
CA VAL A 212 4.33 14.56 2.48
C VAL A 212 5.38 14.30 3.56
N GLN A 213 5.32 13.16 4.23
CA GLN A 213 6.32 12.78 5.23
C GLN A 213 7.73 12.70 4.62
N ALA A 214 7.86 12.13 3.41
CA ALA A 214 9.14 12.07 2.72
C ALA A 214 9.66 13.45 2.30
N ALA A 215 8.77 14.37 1.92
CA ALA A 215 9.13 15.76 1.59
C ALA A 215 9.61 16.53 2.82
N LEU A 216 8.92 16.40 3.95
CA LEU A 216 9.29 17.05 5.22
C LEU A 216 10.62 16.53 5.76
N SER A 217 10.87 15.22 5.68
CA SER A 217 12.12 14.62 6.16
C SER A 217 13.35 14.91 5.29
N ARG A 218 13.18 15.41 4.05
CA ARG A 218 14.29 15.83 3.18
C ARG A 218 15.09 17.01 3.74
N GLY A 219 14.49 17.84 4.57
CA GLY A 219 15.15 18.98 5.22
C GLY A 219 16.22 18.58 6.24
N GLU A 220 16.03 17.44 6.92
CA GLU A 220 16.94 16.98 7.98
C GLU A 220 18.19 16.24 7.45
N THR A 221 18.14 15.72 6.22
CA THR A 221 19.20 14.87 5.63
C THR A 221 20.22 15.63 4.76
N ARG A 222 20.18 16.97 4.74
CA ARG A 222 21.04 17.76 3.85
C ARG A 222 22.50 17.90 4.32
N VAL A 223 22.90 17.29 5.43
CA VAL A 223 24.25 17.37 6.00
C VAL A 223 24.85 15.98 6.12
N ARG A 224 25.51 15.50 5.10
CA ARG A 224 26.76 14.74 5.08
C ARG A 224 26.97 14.08 3.72
N ALA A 225 27.51 14.84 2.82
CA ALA A 225 28.00 14.30 1.55
C ALA A 225 29.52 14.10 1.70
N LEU A 226 29.96 12.86 1.79
CA LEU A 226 31.31 12.40 1.41
C LEU A 226 31.41 10.88 1.67
N ASP A 227 31.10 10.08 0.64
CA ASP A 227 31.53 8.68 0.66
C ASP A 227 31.73 8.16 -0.78
N PRO A 228 32.95 7.74 -1.20
CA PRO A 228 33.25 7.32 -2.57
C PRO A 228 32.89 5.88 -2.92
N ALA A 229 32.46 5.03 -1.98
CA ALA A 229 32.19 3.63 -2.24
C ALA A 229 30.70 3.35 -2.50
N VAL A 230 30.23 3.70 -3.70
CA VAL A 230 28.84 3.45 -4.13
C VAL A 230 28.73 2.16 -4.92
N ARG A 231 27.92 1.20 -4.47
CA ARG A 231 27.62 -0.04 -5.23
C ARG A 231 26.99 0.30 -6.59
N PRO A 232 27.33 -0.38 -7.70
CA PRO A 232 26.76 -0.12 -9.01
C PRO A 232 25.25 -0.38 -9.01
N THR A 233 24.50 0.39 -9.78
CA THR A 233 23.03 0.34 -9.84
C THR A 233 22.49 -1.05 -10.19
N LEU A 234 23.19 -1.75 -11.09
CA LEU A 234 22.82 -3.10 -11.52
C LEU A 234 22.91 -4.11 -10.36
N THR A 235 23.92 -4.00 -9.50
CA THR A 235 24.09 -4.85 -8.32
C THR A 235 22.96 -4.58 -7.30
N LEU A 236 22.59 -3.33 -7.08
CA LEU A 236 21.47 -2.97 -6.21
C LEU A 236 20.14 -3.53 -6.72
N ALA A 237 19.88 -3.42 -8.03
CA ALA A 237 18.68 -3.97 -8.65
C ALA A 237 18.62 -5.51 -8.52
N LYS A 238 19.73 -6.21 -8.83
CA LYS A 238 19.83 -7.68 -8.66
C LYS A 238 19.60 -8.10 -7.22
N THR A 239 20.21 -7.40 -6.25
CA THR A 239 20.05 -7.71 -4.83
C THR A 239 18.59 -7.47 -4.36
N LEU A 240 17.94 -6.40 -4.80
CA LEU A 240 16.53 -6.15 -4.50
C LEU A 240 15.64 -7.27 -5.04
N LEU A 241 15.83 -7.66 -6.29
CA LEU A 241 15.04 -8.72 -6.91
C LEU A 241 15.29 -10.08 -6.24
N SER A 242 16.53 -10.41 -5.89
CA SER A 242 16.87 -11.69 -5.22
C SER A 242 16.39 -11.76 -3.77
N LEU A 243 16.18 -10.62 -3.10
CA LEU A 243 15.67 -10.57 -1.72
C LEU A 243 14.13 -10.44 -1.66
N SER A 244 13.48 -10.12 -2.78
CA SER A 244 12.02 -9.96 -2.85
C SER A 244 11.28 -11.24 -3.30
N ILE A 245 12.01 -12.28 -3.70
CA ILE A 245 11.51 -13.61 -4.01
C ILE A 245 11.72 -14.53 -2.80
#